data_0bb99c8ce648a3aa33deb8262a9d1bfa
#
_entry.id   0bb99c8ce648a3aa33deb8262a9d1bfa
#
_cell.length_a   1.000
_cell.length_b   1.000
_cell.length_c   1.000
_cell.angle_alpha   90.00
_cell.angle_beta   90.00
_cell.angle_gamma   90.00
#
_symmetry.space_group_name_H-M   'P 1'
#
loop_
_entity.id
_entity.type
_entity.pdbx_description
1 polymer ?
#
loop_
_entity_poly.entity_id
_entity_poly.type
_entity_poly.pdbx_seq_one_letter_code
_entity_poly.pdbx_strand_id
1 'polypeptide(L)'
;MEINLSYDQLNNEYSMLMSVLGASVSRHLLDEHFTCIWANDYYYELIRYPKPEYEARFHNHCDRYFANNPEGWRLLMDKVTSALEKGETRYTVFLPLIDPDGGIFWVKLQSVFTDEYIGGYRVAYTAMTDVTEMVMAQREREYTQKVYKKMSREQEMLMGALNVSVSKHLIDEHFTCVWANKYYYKLIGYPRKRYEALFHNHADEYYRNNPEGWELLSAKVASVLENGGDQYEMIVPMKYEDGSSYWVKLFSYFTDEYIDGYRTSYTVMTDVTELMQMKNEQELLMRAMKVSVSRHLVDEHFTVIWANDF
;
A
#
# COMPACT_ATOMS: atom_id res chain seq x y z
N MET A 1 1.94 -45.06 38.84
CA MET A 1 2.22 -45.96 37.70
C MET A 1 3.35 -45.30 36.93
N GLU A 2 4.62 -45.64 37.25
CA GLU A 2 5.78 -45.14 36.53
C GLU A 2 5.87 -45.93 35.20
N ILE A 3 5.65 -45.22 34.09
CA ILE A 3 5.81 -45.78 32.76
C ILE A 3 7.32 -45.73 32.49
N ASN A 4 7.97 -46.87 32.70
CA ASN A 4 9.39 -47.03 32.37
C ASN A 4 9.50 -47.29 30.87
N LEU A 5 9.52 -46.21 30.07
CA LEU A 5 9.73 -46.28 28.63
C LEU A 5 11.18 -46.69 28.33
N SER A 6 11.37 -47.66 27.43
CA SER A 6 12.71 -47.97 26.93
C SER A 6 13.30 -46.78 26.19
N TYR A 7 14.62 -46.66 26.14
CA TYR A 7 15.33 -45.58 25.41
C TYR A 7 14.84 -45.44 23.96
N ASP A 8 14.56 -46.57 23.30
CA ASP A 8 14.04 -46.58 21.93
C ASP A 8 12.60 -46.06 21.82
N GLN A 9 11.76 -46.37 22.80
CA GLN A 9 10.37 -45.83 22.85
C GLN A 9 10.37 -44.33 23.07
N LEU A 10 11.23 -43.83 23.96
CA LEU A 10 11.36 -42.39 24.21
C LEU A 10 11.86 -41.66 22.96
N ASN A 11 12.84 -42.23 22.25
CA ASN A 11 13.38 -41.63 21.04
C ASN A 11 12.37 -41.59 19.88
N ASN A 12 11.54 -42.66 19.77
CA ASN A 12 10.44 -42.68 18.80
C ASN A 12 9.35 -41.66 19.10
N GLU A 13 8.98 -41.49 20.40
CA GLU A 13 8.01 -40.49 20.81
C GLU A 13 8.51 -39.05 20.50
N TYR A 14 9.77 -38.74 20.80
CA TYR A 14 10.35 -37.45 20.46
C TYR A 14 10.38 -37.21 18.93
N SER A 15 10.76 -38.22 18.15
CA SER A 15 10.76 -38.12 16.69
C SER A 15 9.36 -37.86 16.13
N MET A 16 8.36 -38.54 16.69
CA MET A 16 6.95 -38.39 16.31
C MET A 16 6.41 -37.00 16.69
N LEU A 17 6.70 -36.52 17.90
CA LEU A 17 6.32 -35.18 18.33
C LEU A 17 6.94 -34.11 17.44
N MET A 18 8.21 -34.21 17.09
CA MET A 18 8.87 -33.24 16.20
C MET A 18 8.34 -33.28 14.79
N SER A 19 7.96 -34.47 14.28
CA SER A 19 7.29 -34.60 12.99
C SER A 19 5.90 -33.92 12.98
N VAL A 20 5.10 -34.13 14.02
CA VAL A 20 3.78 -33.47 14.18
C VAL A 20 3.91 -31.95 14.27
N LEU A 21 4.97 -31.45 14.90
CA LEU A 21 5.25 -30.03 15.01
C LEU A 21 5.85 -29.43 13.72
N GLY A 22 6.13 -30.26 12.70
CA GLY A 22 6.78 -29.81 11.47
C GLY A 22 8.17 -29.21 11.72
N ALA A 23 8.88 -29.72 12.71
CA ALA A 23 10.20 -29.24 13.11
C ALA A 23 11.28 -30.28 12.80
N SER A 24 12.23 -29.92 11.96
CA SER A 24 13.46 -30.64 11.78
C SER A 24 14.36 -30.43 12.99
N VAL A 25 14.96 -31.49 13.51
CA VAL A 25 15.94 -31.39 14.59
C VAL A 25 17.19 -32.14 14.20
N SER A 26 18.35 -31.53 14.42
CA SER A 26 19.66 -32.10 14.10
C SER A 26 20.70 -31.72 15.16
N ARG A 27 21.78 -32.52 15.23
CA ARG A 27 22.98 -32.26 16.04
C ARG A 27 24.16 -32.08 15.13
N HIS A 28 24.92 -31.01 15.37
CA HIS A 28 26.08 -30.68 14.57
C HIS A 28 27.30 -30.48 15.46
N LEU A 29 28.46 -30.84 14.95
CA LEU A 29 29.75 -30.42 15.50
C LEU A 29 30.06 -28.99 15.02
N LEU A 30 30.62 -28.17 15.89
CA LEU A 30 31.19 -26.88 15.52
C LEU A 30 32.62 -27.04 15.01
N ASP A 31 32.77 -27.92 14.04
CA ASP A 31 33.99 -28.12 13.29
C ASP A 31 34.02 -27.27 12.00
N GLU A 32 35.03 -27.38 11.18
CA GLU A 32 35.18 -26.63 9.92
C GLU A 32 34.09 -26.94 8.88
N HIS A 33 33.42 -28.10 9.00
CA HIS A 33 32.40 -28.60 8.08
C HIS A 33 30.97 -28.44 8.62
N PHE A 34 30.80 -28.08 9.89
CA PHE A 34 29.49 -28.16 10.60
C PHE A 34 28.88 -29.56 10.42
N THR A 35 29.66 -30.59 10.80
CA THR A 35 29.29 -31.99 10.57
C THR A 35 28.02 -32.37 11.29
N CYS A 36 27.03 -32.84 10.54
CA CYS A 36 25.79 -33.38 11.09
C CYS A 36 26.01 -34.77 11.66
N ILE A 37 25.95 -34.95 12.97
CA ILE A 37 26.18 -36.22 13.64
C ILE A 37 24.89 -36.98 13.94
N TRP A 38 23.76 -36.32 13.88
CA TRP A 38 22.42 -36.89 14.03
C TRP A 38 21.36 -35.94 13.51
N ALA A 39 20.32 -36.50 12.89
CA ALA A 39 19.12 -35.75 12.52
C ALA A 39 17.88 -36.65 12.56
N ASN A 40 16.70 -36.08 12.82
CA ASN A 40 15.44 -36.80 12.68
C ASN A 40 15.05 -36.93 11.19
N ASP A 41 14.09 -37.81 10.89
CA ASP A 41 13.68 -38.07 9.50
C ASP A 41 13.14 -36.80 8.84
N TYR A 42 12.43 -35.97 9.58
CA TYR A 42 11.89 -34.69 9.06
C TYR A 42 12.98 -33.70 8.64
N TYR A 43 14.19 -33.81 9.17
CA TYR A 43 15.35 -33.02 8.66
C TYR A 43 15.59 -33.30 7.19
N TYR A 44 15.60 -34.56 6.80
CA TYR A 44 15.86 -34.98 5.41
C TYR A 44 14.68 -34.67 4.49
N GLU A 45 13.45 -34.75 4.99
CA GLU A 45 12.25 -34.31 4.28
C GLU A 45 12.30 -32.80 4.00
N LEU A 46 12.65 -32.01 5.02
CA LEU A 46 12.71 -30.55 4.92
C LEU A 46 13.76 -30.08 3.93
N ILE A 47 14.99 -30.65 3.97
CA ILE A 47 16.06 -30.31 3.01
C ILE A 47 15.87 -30.96 1.65
N ARG A 48 14.82 -31.79 1.48
CA ARG A 48 14.44 -32.47 0.25
C ARG A 48 15.49 -33.39 -0.32
N TYR A 49 16.32 -34.03 0.54
CA TYR A 49 17.29 -35.05 0.23
C TYR A 49 17.03 -36.29 1.08
N PRO A 50 16.76 -37.47 0.48
CA PRO A 50 16.72 -38.73 1.24
C PRO A 50 18.01 -38.93 2.02
N LYS A 51 17.94 -39.45 3.25
CA LYS A 51 19.13 -39.64 4.11
C LYS A 51 20.29 -40.35 3.42
N PRO A 52 20.10 -41.51 2.72
CA PRO A 52 21.19 -42.20 2.07
C PRO A 52 21.86 -41.35 0.98
N GLU A 53 21.09 -40.53 0.26
CA GLU A 53 21.62 -39.65 -0.79
C GLU A 53 22.39 -38.49 -0.17
N TYR A 54 21.85 -37.87 0.89
CA TYR A 54 22.51 -36.79 1.62
C TYR A 54 23.88 -37.27 2.17
N GLU A 55 23.91 -38.44 2.83
CA GLU A 55 25.14 -39.02 3.38
C GLU A 55 26.18 -39.36 2.30
N ALA A 56 25.73 -39.94 1.19
CA ALA A 56 26.64 -40.30 0.08
C ALA A 56 27.22 -39.07 -0.63
N ARG A 57 26.39 -38.04 -0.82
CA ARG A 57 26.75 -36.85 -1.60
C ARG A 57 27.52 -35.82 -0.79
N PHE A 58 27.08 -35.55 0.43
CA PHE A 58 27.63 -34.47 1.26
C PHE A 58 28.48 -34.98 2.43
N HIS A 59 28.52 -36.30 2.69
CA HIS A 59 29.26 -36.92 3.81
C HIS A 59 28.87 -36.31 5.18
N ASN A 60 27.60 -35.90 5.34
CA ASN A 60 27.10 -35.21 6.50
C ASN A 60 27.74 -33.82 6.78
N HIS A 61 28.43 -33.24 5.80
CA HIS A 61 29.06 -31.92 5.91
C HIS A 61 28.15 -30.82 5.39
N CYS A 62 27.79 -29.85 6.24
CA CYS A 62 26.92 -28.76 5.85
C CYS A 62 27.55 -27.83 4.83
N ASP A 63 28.84 -27.55 4.90
CA ASP A 63 29.55 -26.73 3.92
C ASP A 63 29.41 -27.29 2.49
N ARG A 64 29.43 -28.62 2.34
CA ARG A 64 29.19 -29.29 1.05
C ARG A 64 27.76 -29.17 0.56
N TYR A 65 26.79 -29.27 1.48
CA TYR A 65 25.40 -29.07 1.14
C TYR A 65 25.16 -27.62 0.64
N PHE A 66 25.85 -26.65 1.25
CA PHE A 66 25.79 -25.26 0.86
C PHE A 66 26.71 -24.88 -0.31
N ALA A 67 27.43 -25.80 -0.93
CA ALA A 67 28.37 -25.49 -2.01
C ALA A 67 27.75 -24.77 -3.21
N ASN A 68 26.47 -25.02 -3.51
CA ASN A 68 25.70 -24.36 -4.54
C ASN A 68 24.87 -23.15 -3.99
N ASN A 69 25.01 -22.82 -2.71
CA ASN A 69 24.28 -21.74 -2.02
C ASN A 69 25.23 -20.92 -1.13
N PRO A 70 26.20 -20.22 -1.70
CA PRO A 70 27.20 -19.48 -0.93
C PRO A 70 26.62 -18.34 -0.11
N GLU A 71 25.48 -17.75 -0.53
CA GLU A 71 24.79 -16.72 0.24
C GLU A 71 24.18 -17.29 1.52
N GLY A 72 23.50 -18.44 1.43
CA GLY A 72 22.93 -19.12 2.60
C GLY A 72 24.03 -19.53 3.58
N TRP A 73 25.17 -20.05 3.09
CA TRP A 73 26.32 -20.39 3.92
C TRP A 73 26.88 -19.16 4.65
N ARG A 74 27.11 -18.07 3.93
CA ARG A 74 27.61 -16.82 4.51
C ARG A 74 26.69 -16.31 5.61
N LEU A 75 25.37 -16.26 5.37
CA LEU A 75 24.40 -15.81 6.38
C LEU A 75 24.42 -16.69 7.64
N LEU A 76 24.57 -18.00 7.49
CA LEU A 76 24.71 -18.92 8.61
C LEU A 76 25.98 -18.65 9.40
N MET A 77 27.14 -18.60 8.71
CA MET A 77 28.44 -18.42 9.34
C MET A 77 28.57 -17.06 10.03
N ASP A 78 28.11 -15.97 9.40
CA ASP A 78 28.09 -14.63 10.02
C ASP A 78 27.31 -14.66 11.34
N LYS A 79 26.17 -15.39 11.36
CA LYS A 79 25.35 -15.48 12.56
C LYS A 79 25.96 -16.35 13.65
N VAL A 80 26.55 -17.48 13.29
CA VAL A 80 27.26 -18.37 14.22
C VAL A 80 28.46 -17.65 14.85
N THR A 81 29.31 -17.05 14.03
CA THR A 81 30.49 -16.31 14.49
C THR A 81 30.10 -15.18 15.43
N SER A 82 29.11 -14.37 15.03
CA SER A 82 28.60 -13.28 15.89
C SER A 82 28.07 -13.78 17.23
N ALA A 83 27.37 -14.92 17.26
CA ALA A 83 26.85 -15.48 18.50
C ALA A 83 27.98 -15.97 19.42
N LEU A 84 28.99 -16.64 18.86
CA LEU A 84 30.16 -17.13 19.60
C LEU A 84 31.00 -15.98 20.15
N GLU A 85 31.27 -14.94 19.37
CA GLU A 85 32.01 -13.74 19.80
C GLU A 85 31.33 -13.00 20.96
N LYS A 86 29.99 -12.98 20.97
CA LYS A 86 29.17 -12.36 22.02
C LYS A 86 28.96 -13.26 23.25
N GLY A 87 29.43 -14.50 23.21
CA GLY A 87 29.18 -15.49 24.27
C GLY A 87 27.69 -15.91 24.37
N GLU A 88 26.92 -15.75 23.28
CA GLU A 88 25.53 -16.20 23.23
C GLU A 88 25.49 -17.72 23.18
N THR A 89 24.53 -18.33 23.89
CA THR A 89 24.32 -19.79 23.87
C THR A 89 23.35 -20.25 22.81
N ARG A 90 22.70 -19.33 22.11
CA ARG A 90 21.70 -19.61 21.07
C ARG A 90 21.70 -18.55 19.99
N TYR A 91 21.24 -18.93 18.81
CA TYR A 91 20.98 -17.96 17.73
C TYR A 91 19.77 -18.39 16.89
N THR A 92 19.23 -17.43 16.16
CA THR A 92 18.19 -17.65 15.15
C THR A 92 18.62 -16.96 13.85
N VAL A 93 18.43 -17.64 12.72
CA VAL A 93 18.69 -17.09 11.40
C VAL A 93 17.63 -17.58 10.41
N PHE A 94 17.30 -16.73 9.43
CA PHE A 94 16.47 -17.09 8.30
C PHE A 94 17.36 -17.29 7.09
N LEU A 95 17.29 -18.47 6.49
CA LEU A 95 18.19 -18.88 5.41
C LEU A 95 17.39 -19.29 4.18
N PRO A 96 17.81 -18.88 2.98
CA PRO A 96 17.37 -19.54 1.76
C PRO A 96 18.12 -20.87 1.65
N LEU A 97 17.42 -21.96 1.37
CA LEU A 97 17.97 -23.23 0.99
C LEU A 97 17.64 -23.52 -0.47
N ILE A 98 18.43 -24.38 -1.11
CA ILE A 98 18.22 -24.78 -2.50
C ILE A 98 17.95 -26.27 -2.52
N ASP A 99 16.81 -26.66 -3.10
CA ASP A 99 16.45 -28.05 -3.26
C ASP A 99 17.19 -28.73 -4.45
N PRO A 100 17.07 -30.05 -4.61
CA PRO A 100 17.73 -30.78 -5.71
C PRO A 100 17.36 -30.27 -7.11
N ASP A 101 16.17 -29.72 -7.28
CA ASP A 101 15.64 -29.20 -8.55
C ASP A 101 16.04 -27.74 -8.81
N GLY A 102 16.76 -27.12 -7.87
CA GLY A 102 17.17 -25.71 -7.93
C GLY A 102 16.14 -24.72 -7.41
N GLY A 103 15.04 -25.21 -6.83
CA GLY A 103 14.03 -24.37 -6.18
C GLY A 103 14.56 -23.76 -4.89
N ILE A 104 14.17 -22.50 -4.61
CA ILE A 104 14.56 -21.80 -3.38
C ILE A 104 13.40 -21.85 -2.39
N PHE A 105 13.70 -22.31 -1.18
CA PHE A 105 12.79 -22.29 -0.05
C PHE A 105 13.47 -21.67 1.17
N TRP A 106 12.69 -21.19 2.12
CA TRP A 106 13.18 -20.45 3.28
C TRP A 106 12.98 -21.25 4.55
N VAL A 107 14.03 -21.36 5.34
CA VAL A 107 13.94 -21.96 6.66
C VAL A 107 14.27 -20.96 7.76
N LYS A 108 13.55 -21.06 8.87
CA LYS A 108 13.94 -20.48 10.14
C LYS A 108 14.79 -21.52 10.87
N LEU A 109 16.06 -21.23 11.07
CA LEU A 109 16.99 -22.06 11.81
C LEU A 109 17.21 -21.47 13.20
N GLN A 110 17.00 -22.29 14.21
CA GLN A 110 17.26 -21.96 15.62
C GLN A 110 18.27 -22.99 16.17
N SER A 111 19.36 -22.50 16.73
CA SER A 111 20.42 -23.37 17.24
C SER A 111 20.77 -22.99 18.70
N VAL A 112 21.12 -24.02 19.47
CA VAL A 112 21.60 -23.91 20.84
C VAL A 112 22.95 -24.61 20.93
N PHE A 113 23.96 -23.90 21.43
CA PHE A 113 25.27 -24.45 21.73
C PHE A 113 25.22 -25.13 23.11
N THR A 114 25.58 -26.41 23.16
CA THR A 114 25.60 -27.18 24.41
C THR A 114 26.99 -27.13 25.06
N ASP A 115 27.12 -27.66 26.26
CA ASP A 115 28.44 -27.89 26.90
C ASP A 115 28.98 -29.31 26.63
N GLU A 116 28.35 -30.03 25.68
CA GLU A 116 28.82 -31.32 25.19
C GLU A 116 29.92 -31.15 24.15
N TYR A 117 30.96 -31.96 24.25
CA TYR A 117 32.08 -32.01 23.27
C TYR A 117 32.29 -33.44 22.75
N ILE A 118 32.45 -33.58 21.44
CA ILE A 118 32.74 -34.82 20.78
C ILE A 118 33.95 -34.61 19.88
N GLY A 119 35.02 -35.40 20.04
CA GLY A 119 36.26 -35.25 19.26
C GLY A 119 36.94 -33.87 19.43
N GLY A 120 36.69 -33.17 20.54
CA GLY A 120 37.22 -31.83 20.79
C GLY A 120 36.35 -30.68 20.24
N TYR A 121 35.29 -30.97 19.52
CA TYR A 121 34.37 -29.99 18.96
C TYR A 121 33.09 -29.88 19.79
N ARG A 122 32.61 -28.66 20.01
CA ARG A 122 31.37 -28.38 20.73
C ARG A 122 30.16 -28.85 19.92
N VAL A 123 29.14 -29.35 20.59
CA VAL A 123 27.92 -29.84 19.94
C VAL A 123 26.86 -28.73 19.95
N ALA A 124 26.20 -28.54 18.83
CA ALA A 124 25.01 -27.68 18.70
C ALA A 124 23.77 -28.50 18.35
N TYR A 125 22.64 -28.19 18.97
CA TYR A 125 21.31 -28.67 18.54
C TYR A 125 20.66 -27.60 17.70
N THR A 126 20.14 -28.01 16.56
CA THR A 126 19.53 -27.12 15.58
C THR A 126 18.11 -27.60 15.25
N ALA A 127 17.15 -26.69 15.31
CA ALA A 127 15.81 -26.90 14.80
C ALA A 127 15.60 -26.03 13.55
N MET A 128 15.00 -26.60 12.51
CA MET A 128 14.61 -25.87 11.31
C MET A 128 13.11 -26.02 11.06
N THR A 129 12.49 -24.96 10.57
CA THR A 129 11.09 -24.93 10.16
C THR A 129 10.98 -24.25 8.82
N ASP A 130 10.19 -24.82 7.91
CA ASP A 130 9.86 -24.15 6.63
C ASP A 130 9.04 -22.90 6.91
N VAL A 131 9.51 -21.77 6.41
CA VAL A 131 8.87 -20.45 6.53
C VAL A 131 8.70 -19.79 5.16
N THR A 132 8.75 -20.58 4.09
CA THR A 132 8.69 -20.09 2.72
C THR A 132 7.44 -19.26 2.45
N GLU A 133 6.27 -19.79 2.82
CA GLU A 133 5.01 -19.06 2.64
C GLU A 133 5.00 -17.74 3.40
N MET A 134 5.50 -17.74 4.64
CA MET A 134 5.59 -16.53 5.46
C MET A 134 6.50 -15.48 4.83
N VAL A 135 7.69 -15.88 4.38
CA VAL A 135 8.67 -14.97 3.76
C VAL A 135 8.16 -14.44 2.42
N MET A 136 7.53 -15.29 1.60
CA MET A 136 6.96 -14.88 0.33
C MET A 136 5.78 -13.91 0.52
N ALA A 137 4.86 -14.20 1.43
CA ALA A 137 3.76 -13.30 1.76
C ALA A 137 4.25 -11.94 2.29
N GLN A 138 5.29 -11.95 3.12
CA GLN A 138 5.90 -10.71 3.60
C GLN A 138 6.50 -9.88 2.46
N ARG A 139 7.26 -10.51 1.55
CA ARG A 139 7.86 -9.84 0.38
C ARG A 139 6.80 -9.27 -0.56
N GLU A 140 5.72 -10.01 -0.81
CA GLU A 140 4.61 -9.57 -1.64
C GLU A 140 3.94 -8.32 -1.04
N ARG A 141 3.68 -8.33 0.28
CA ARG A 141 3.14 -7.16 0.98
C ARG A 141 4.05 -5.94 0.86
N GLU A 142 5.36 -6.12 1.08
CA GLU A 142 6.34 -5.03 0.97
C GLU A 142 6.42 -4.48 -0.46
N TYR A 143 6.40 -5.37 -1.46
CA TYR A 143 6.38 -4.99 -2.87
C TYR A 143 5.12 -4.18 -3.21
N THR A 144 3.95 -4.70 -2.83
CA THR A 144 2.66 -4.03 -3.05
C THR A 144 2.63 -2.65 -2.40
N GLN A 145 3.12 -2.53 -1.16
CA GLN A 145 3.21 -1.23 -0.49
C GLN A 145 4.15 -0.25 -1.21
N LYS A 146 5.29 -0.72 -1.73
CA LYS A 146 6.23 0.12 -2.49
C LYS A 146 5.59 0.61 -3.79
N VAL A 147 4.92 -0.28 -4.53
CA VAL A 147 4.20 0.06 -5.76
C VAL A 147 3.09 1.08 -5.47
N TYR A 148 2.27 0.82 -4.46
CA TYR A 148 1.20 1.73 -4.06
C TYR A 148 1.73 3.13 -3.70
N LYS A 149 2.79 3.21 -2.89
CA LYS A 149 3.43 4.49 -2.54
C LYS A 149 3.97 5.24 -3.77
N LYS A 150 4.55 4.51 -4.71
CA LYS A 150 5.06 5.11 -5.97
C LYS A 150 3.92 5.67 -6.79
N MET A 151 2.86 4.89 -7.03
CA MET A 151 1.68 5.34 -7.79
C MET A 151 1.00 6.55 -7.14
N SER A 152 0.83 6.53 -5.81
CA SER A 152 0.25 7.65 -5.06
C SER A 152 1.07 8.94 -5.23
N ARG A 153 2.41 8.83 -5.19
CA ARG A 153 3.30 10.00 -5.44
C ARG A 153 3.19 10.51 -6.88
N GLU A 154 3.16 9.62 -7.86
CA GLU A 154 3.01 9.99 -9.27
C GLU A 154 1.68 10.70 -9.52
N GLN A 155 0.57 10.19 -8.97
CA GLN A 155 -0.73 10.85 -9.03
C GLN A 155 -0.70 12.23 -8.38
N GLU A 156 -0.09 12.36 -7.19
CA GLU A 156 0.03 13.64 -6.50
C GLU A 156 0.88 14.65 -7.29
N MET A 157 1.96 14.19 -7.94
CA MET A 157 2.79 15.03 -8.81
C MET A 157 2.04 15.49 -10.06
N LEU A 158 1.27 14.60 -10.71
CA LEU A 158 0.46 14.95 -11.88
C LEU A 158 -0.64 15.95 -11.51
N MET A 159 -1.39 15.72 -10.44
CA MET A 159 -2.37 16.67 -9.93
C MET A 159 -1.71 18.01 -9.57
N GLY A 160 -0.46 17.93 -9.07
CA GLY A 160 0.37 19.08 -8.77
C GLY A 160 0.76 19.92 -9.96
N ALA A 161 1.22 19.28 -11.00
CA ALA A 161 1.66 19.95 -12.24
C ALA A 161 0.48 20.63 -12.96
N LEU A 162 -0.72 20.05 -12.86
CA LEU A 162 -1.93 20.58 -13.46
C LEU A 162 -2.63 21.62 -12.58
N ASN A 163 -2.20 21.85 -11.33
CA ASN A 163 -2.88 22.69 -10.33
C ASN A 163 -4.37 22.36 -10.16
N VAL A 164 -4.73 21.10 -10.30
CA VAL A 164 -6.12 20.64 -10.25
C VAL A 164 -6.55 20.34 -8.83
N SER A 165 -7.61 20.99 -8.39
CA SER A 165 -8.30 20.66 -7.14
C SER A 165 -9.17 19.43 -7.33
N VAL A 166 -8.99 18.40 -6.49
CA VAL A 166 -9.81 17.20 -6.48
C VAL A 166 -10.26 16.91 -5.06
N SER A 167 -11.55 16.63 -4.91
CA SER A 167 -12.16 16.26 -3.63
C SER A 167 -13.16 15.12 -3.80
N LYS A 168 -13.41 14.39 -2.73
CA LYS A 168 -14.43 13.36 -2.62
C LYS A 168 -15.42 13.77 -1.53
N HIS A 169 -16.70 13.75 -1.86
CA HIS A 169 -17.78 14.14 -0.96
C HIS A 169 -18.80 13.02 -0.80
N LEU A 170 -19.46 12.99 0.35
CA LEU A 170 -20.72 12.28 0.53
C LEU A 170 -21.84 13.11 -0.11
N ILE A 171 -22.83 12.45 -0.66
CA ILE A 171 -24.07 13.09 -1.11
C ILE A 171 -25.05 13.00 0.07
N ASP A 172 -24.68 13.63 1.16
CA ASP A 172 -25.49 13.86 2.35
C ASP A 172 -26.05 15.29 2.38
N GLU A 173 -26.74 15.69 3.43
CA GLU A 173 -27.29 17.02 3.58
C GLU A 173 -26.26 18.16 3.65
N HIS A 174 -25.00 17.80 4.03
CA HIS A 174 -23.87 18.72 4.20
C HIS A 174 -22.88 18.71 3.05
N PHE A 175 -22.99 17.79 2.11
CA PHE A 175 -21.94 17.45 1.13
C PHE A 175 -20.58 17.30 1.81
N THR A 176 -20.52 16.37 2.79
CA THR A 176 -19.36 16.15 3.65
C THR A 176 -18.13 15.74 2.85
N CYS A 177 -17.05 16.51 2.96
CA CYS A 177 -15.76 16.22 2.32
C CYS A 177 -15.03 15.11 3.07
N VAL A 178 -14.95 13.91 2.49
CA VAL A 178 -14.23 12.77 3.09
C VAL A 178 -12.77 12.72 2.69
N TRP A 179 -12.43 13.32 1.57
CA TRP A 179 -11.04 13.44 1.12
C TRP A 179 -10.89 14.60 0.15
N ALA A 180 -9.73 15.29 0.22
CA ALA A 180 -9.33 16.27 -0.77
C ALA A 180 -7.82 16.36 -0.89
N ASN A 181 -7.31 16.71 -2.08
CA ASN A 181 -5.92 16.98 -2.29
C ASN A 181 -5.49 18.36 -1.78
N LYS A 182 -4.20 18.64 -1.72
CA LYS A 182 -3.68 19.94 -1.24
C LYS A 182 -4.15 21.15 -2.06
N TYR A 183 -4.47 20.95 -3.36
CA TYR A 183 -4.93 22.01 -4.25
C TYR A 183 -6.36 22.43 -3.96
N TYR A 184 -7.20 21.53 -3.47
CA TYR A 184 -8.52 21.85 -2.94
C TYR A 184 -8.41 22.93 -1.87
N TYR A 185 -7.63 22.69 -0.84
CA TYR A 185 -7.43 23.63 0.28
C TYR A 185 -6.78 24.94 -0.14
N LYS A 186 -5.88 24.89 -1.11
CA LYS A 186 -5.28 26.10 -1.70
C LYS A 186 -6.30 26.92 -2.45
N LEU A 187 -7.17 26.28 -3.24
CA LEU A 187 -8.20 26.94 -4.04
C LEU A 187 -9.26 27.61 -3.17
N ILE A 188 -9.73 26.93 -2.12
CA ILE A 188 -10.75 27.48 -1.20
C ILE A 188 -10.17 28.49 -0.19
N GLY A 189 -8.83 28.66 -0.14
CA GLY A 189 -8.15 29.64 0.71
C GLY A 189 -7.98 29.25 2.17
N TYR A 190 -8.21 27.99 2.53
CA TYR A 190 -8.07 27.50 3.91
C TYR A 190 -7.06 26.36 4.01
N PRO A 191 -6.07 26.41 4.91
CA PRO A 191 -5.26 25.22 5.26
C PRO A 191 -6.15 24.09 5.80
N ARG A 192 -5.88 22.86 5.44
CA ARG A 192 -6.68 21.67 5.79
C ARG A 192 -7.15 21.66 7.25
N LYS A 193 -6.23 21.77 8.21
CA LYS A 193 -6.56 21.75 9.65
C LYS A 193 -7.53 22.85 10.07
N ARG A 194 -7.41 24.03 9.44
CA ARG A 194 -8.29 25.15 9.71
C ARG A 194 -9.68 24.94 9.12
N TYR A 195 -9.74 24.37 7.89
CA TYR A 195 -10.99 23.99 7.24
C TYR A 195 -11.75 22.96 8.06
N GLU A 196 -11.08 21.90 8.50
CA GLU A 196 -11.65 20.85 9.34
C GLU A 196 -12.18 21.41 10.68
N ALA A 197 -11.44 22.32 11.30
CA ALA A 197 -11.82 22.91 12.59
C ALA A 197 -12.99 23.90 12.49
N LEU A 198 -13.08 24.66 11.39
CA LEU A 198 -14.12 25.69 11.21
C LEU A 198 -15.40 25.13 10.60
N PHE A 199 -15.28 24.20 9.67
CA PHE A 199 -16.41 23.74 8.85
C PHE A 199 -16.71 22.24 9.03
N HIS A 200 -15.99 21.53 9.90
CA HIS A 200 -16.21 20.09 10.18
C HIS A 200 -16.25 19.22 8.91
N ASN A 201 -15.56 19.65 7.86
CA ASN A 201 -15.61 19.09 6.50
C ASN A 201 -16.98 19.24 5.79
N HIS A 202 -17.89 20.04 6.28
CA HIS A 202 -19.21 20.28 5.69
C HIS A 202 -19.16 21.42 4.68
N ALA A 203 -19.59 21.16 3.46
CA ALA A 203 -19.57 22.18 2.42
C ALA A 203 -20.58 23.29 2.67
N ASP A 204 -21.79 23.00 3.18
CA ASP A 204 -22.80 23.96 3.54
C ASP A 204 -22.30 24.99 4.58
N GLU A 205 -21.49 24.52 5.55
CA GLU A 205 -20.88 25.42 6.54
C GLU A 205 -19.84 26.37 5.90
N TYR A 206 -19.06 25.88 4.93
CA TYR A 206 -18.13 26.70 4.16
C TYR A 206 -18.91 27.79 3.34
N TYR A 207 -20.08 27.43 2.80
CA TYR A 207 -20.88 28.33 1.99
C TYR A 207 -21.74 29.33 2.83
N ARG A 208 -21.64 29.36 4.16
CA ARG A 208 -22.43 30.30 5.00
C ARG A 208 -22.28 31.77 4.60
N ASN A 209 -21.11 32.19 4.14
CA ASN A 209 -20.86 33.53 3.62
C ASN A 209 -21.21 33.69 2.14
N ASN A 210 -21.74 32.67 1.49
CA ASN A 210 -22.06 32.59 0.07
C ASN A 210 -23.34 31.76 -0.18
N PRO A 211 -24.50 32.11 0.40
CA PRO A 211 -25.71 31.32 0.31
C PRO A 211 -26.23 31.14 -1.13
N GLU A 212 -26.00 32.11 -2.02
CA GLU A 212 -26.35 32.02 -3.43
C GLU A 212 -25.57 30.89 -4.12
N GLY A 213 -24.25 30.77 -3.87
CA GLY A 213 -23.42 29.69 -4.39
C GLY A 213 -23.85 28.31 -3.89
N TRP A 214 -24.30 28.22 -2.62
CA TRP A 214 -24.86 27.00 -2.05
C TRP A 214 -26.18 26.59 -2.72
N GLU A 215 -27.11 27.55 -2.89
CA GLU A 215 -28.39 27.29 -3.55
C GLU A 215 -28.19 26.77 -4.98
N LEU A 216 -27.31 27.40 -5.75
CA LEU A 216 -26.96 26.98 -7.11
C LEU A 216 -26.40 25.55 -7.13
N LEU A 217 -25.45 25.22 -6.23
CA LEU A 217 -24.83 23.93 -6.14
C LEU A 217 -25.83 22.85 -5.74
N SER A 218 -26.57 23.06 -4.65
CA SER A 218 -27.50 22.06 -4.11
C SER A 218 -28.66 21.79 -5.08
N ALA A 219 -29.21 22.83 -5.72
CA ALA A 219 -30.23 22.69 -6.75
C ALA A 219 -29.72 21.90 -7.96
N LYS A 220 -28.45 22.14 -8.39
CA LYS A 220 -27.86 21.40 -9.49
C LYS A 220 -27.69 19.92 -9.17
N VAL A 221 -27.18 19.58 -7.97
CA VAL A 221 -27.05 18.20 -7.51
C VAL A 221 -28.40 17.51 -7.44
N ALA A 222 -29.39 18.14 -6.81
CA ALA A 222 -30.75 17.58 -6.72
C ALA A 222 -31.33 17.27 -8.10
N SER A 223 -31.26 18.23 -9.02
CA SER A 223 -31.75 18.06 -10.39
C SER A 223 -31.09 16.90 -11.14
N VAL A 224 -29.79 16.74 -10.97
CA VAL A 224 -29.06 15.61 -11.64
C VAL A 224 -29.48 14.27 -11.07
N LEU A 225 -29.62 14.16 -9.75
CA LEU A 225 -30.05 12.95 -9.07
C LEU A 225 -31.51 12.57 -9.44
N GLU A 226 -32.42 13.54 -9.45
CA GLU A 226 -33.81 13.33 -9.86
C GLU A 226 -33.96 12.84 -11.29
N ASN A 227 -33.08 13.28 -12.19
CA ASN A 227 -33.06 12.86 -13.58
C ASN A 227 -32.23 11.59 -13.83
N GLY A 228 -31.73 10.92 -12.78
CA GLY A 228 -30.94 9.71 -12.88
C GLY A 228 -29.55 9.93 -13.52
N GLY A 229 -29.05 11.15 -13.50
CA GLY A 229 -27.70 11.48 -14.00
C GLY A 229 -26.60 11.07 -13.00
N ASP A 230 -25.40 10.91 -13.51
CA ASP A 230 -24.23 10.53 -12.74
C ASP A 230 -23.11 11.58 -12.73
N GLN A 231 -23.32 12.70 -13.45
CA GLN A 231 -22.31 13.77 -13.53
C GLN A 231 -22.94 15.12 -13.80
N TYR A 232 -22.22 16.18 -13.43
CA TYR A 232 -22.58 17.55 -13.80
C TYR A 232 -21.36 18.45 -13.94
N GLU A 233 -21.54 19.51 -14.69
CA GLU A 233 -20.62 20.63 -14.82
C GLU A 233 -21.37 21.93 -14.52
N MET A 234 -20.71 22.85 -13.79
CA MET A 234 -21.24 24.18 -13.53
C MET A 234 -20.13 25.16 -13.22
N ILE A 235 -20.41 26.46 -13.37
CA ILE A 235 -19.58 27.54 -12.85
C ILE A 235 -20.32 28.17 -11.68
N VAL A 236 -19.65 28.31 -10.56
CA VAL A 236 -20.24 28.85 -9.34
C VAL A 236 -19.36 29.96 -8.77
N PRO A 237 -19.98 31.09 -8.30
CA PRO A 237 -19.23 32.10 -7.58
C PRO A 237 -18.89 31.58 -6.18
N MET A 238 -17.64 31.81 -5.76
CA MET A 238 -17.11 31.46 -4.46
C MET A 238 -16.66 32.72 -3.74
N LYS A 239 -16.52 32.65 -2.41
CA LYS A 239 -15.99 33.73 -1.60
C LYS A 239 -14.85 33.28 -0.72
N TYR A 240 -13.77 34.05 -0.69
CA TYR A 240 -12.73 33.90 0.32
C TYR A 240 -13.14 34.43 1.68
N GLU A 241 -12.37 34.20 2.70
CA GLU A 241 -12.60 34.67 4.07
C GLU A 241 -12.66 36.19 4.17
N ASP A 242 -11.89 36.90 3.35
CA ASP A 242 -11.87 38.37 3.29
C ASP A 242 -13.08 38.99 2.53
N GLY A 243 -13.98 38.13 2.03
CA GLY A 243 -15.17 38.53 1.28
C GLY A 243 -14.92 38.74 -0.22
N SER A 244 -13.66 38.65 -0.69
CA SER A 244 -13.36 38.71 -2.12
C SER A 244 -13.97 37.53 -2.86
N SER A 245 -14.50 37.80 -4.07
CA SER A 245 -15.14 36.78 -4.89
C SER A 245 -14.21 36.21 -5.95
N TYR A 246 -14.36 34.92 -6.22
CA TYR A 246 -13.69 34.22 -7.30
C TYR A 246 -14.65 33.22 -7.96
N TRP A 247 -14.32 32.73 -9.13
CA TRP A 247 -15.18 31.83 -9.89
C TRP A 247 -14.52 30.47 -10.06
N VAL A 248 -15.31 29.43 -9.81
CA VAL A 248 -14.85 28.04 -9.94
C VAL A 248 -15.71 27.30 -10.93
N LYS A 249 -15.06 26.61 -11.86
CA LYS A 249 -15.68 25.60 -12.70
C LYS A 249 -15.62 24.27 -11.94
N LEU A 250 -16.80 23.69 -11.67
CA LEU A 250 -16.99 22.40 -11.03
C LEU A 250 -17.32 21.35 -12.09
N PHE A 251 -16.63 20.23 -12.05
CA PHE A 251 -17.04 18.99 -12.69
C PHE A 251 -17.14 17.91 -11.60
N SER A 252 -18.30 17.32 -11.46
CA SER A 252 -18.54 16.28 -10.44
C SER A 252 -19.11 15.02 -11.07
N TYR A 253 -18.61 13.87 -10.59
CA TYR A 253 -19.05 12.54 -10.97
C TYR A 253 -19.52 11.77 -9.74
N PHE A 254 -20.74 11.21 -9.79
CA PHE A 254 -21.32 10.38 -8.72
C PHE A 254 -20.90 8.93 -8.93
N THR A 255 -20.23 8.36 -7.95
CA THR A 255 -19.75 6.96 -7.99
C THR A 255 -20.82 5.98 -7.52
N ASP A 256 -20.61 4.69 -7.73
CA ASP A 256 -21.44 3.62 -7.14
C ASP A 256 -20.92 3.19 -5.76
N GLU A 257 -19.97 3.94 -5.18
CA GLU A 257 -19.43 3.69 -3.84
C GLU A 257 -20.28 4.39 -2.79
N TYR A 258 -20.55 3.69 -1.69
CA TYR A 258 -21.31 4.21 -0.54
C TYR A 258 -20.42 4.18 0.70
N ILE A 259 -20.46 5.25 1.48
CA ILE A 259 -19.83 5.37 2.80
C ILE A 259 -20.92 5.78 3.78
N ASP A 260 -21.06 5.03 4.87
CA ASP A 260 -22.09 5.26 5.91
C ASP A 260 -23.53 5.41 5.37
N GLY A 261 -23.82 4.72 4.25
CA GLY A 261 -25.13 4.73 3.60
C GLY A 261 -25.34 5.86 2.59
N TYR A 262 -24.39 6.77 2.44
CA TYR A 262 -24.44 7.87 1.48
C TYR A 262 -23.60 7.55 0.23
N ARG A 263 -24.15 7.84 -0.95
CA ARG A 263 -23.42 7.76 -2.22
C ARG A 263 -22.27 8.77 -2.23
N THR A 264 -21.16 8.45 -2.90
CA THR A 264 -20.03 9.37 -2.97
C THR A 264 -19.90 10.04 -4.34
N SER A 265 -19.25 11.21 -4.36
CA SER A 265 -18.89 11.92 -5.59
C SER A 265 -17.42 12.33 -5.59
N TYR A 266 -16.81 12.35 -6.76
CA TYR A 266 -15.54 13.03 -6.99
C TYR A 266 -15.81 14.36 -7.70
N THR A 267 -15.23 15.43 -7.17
CA THR A 267 -15.37 16.78 -7.73
C THR A 267 -14.01 17.34 -8.10
N VAL A 268 -13.90 17.78 -9.32
CA VAL A 268 -12.75 18.55 -9.84
C VAL A 268 -13.15 20.01 -9.87
N MET A 269 -12.29 20.88 -9.31
CA MET A 269 -12.51 22.33 -9.33
C MET A 269 -11.33 23.02 -10.02
N THR A 270 -11.64 23.99 -10.86
CA THR A 270 -10.68 24.83 -11.57
C THR A 270 -11.03 26.29 -11.36
N ASP A 271 -10.05 27.11 -10.99
CA ASP A 271 -10.21 28.55 -10.94
C ASP A 271 -10.40 29.09 -12.35
N VAL A 272 -11.49 29.79 -12.58
CA VAL A 272 -11.85 30.42 -13.85
C VAL A 272 -12.07 31.92 -13.69
N THR A 273 -11.59 32.50 -12.60
CA THR A 273 -11.82 33.91 -12.23
C THR A 273 -11.32 34.85 -13.30
N GLU A 274 -10.09 34.65 -13.76
CA GLU A 274 -9.47 35.47 -14.83
C GLU A 274 -10.29 35.38 -16.13
N LEU A 275 -10.70 34.17 -16.50
CA LEU A 275 -11.54 33.95 -17.70
C LEU A 275 -12.90 34.69 -17.58
N MET A 276 -13.53 34.63 -16.41
CA MET A 276 -14.81 35.31 -16.17
C MET A 276 -14.64 36.84 -16.16
N GLN A 277 -13.54 37.34 -15.60
CA GLN A 277 -13.23 38.79 -15.63
C GLN A 277 -13.00 39.26 -17.06
N MET A 278 -12.19 38.57 -17.85
CA MET A 278 -11.97 38.90 -19.24
C MET A 278 -13.29 38.91 -20.06
N LYS A 279 -14.13 37.92 -19.84
CA LYS A 279 -15.45 37.85 -20.48
C LYS A 279 -16.34 39.04 -20.11
N ASN A 280 -16.39 39.39 -18.84
CA ASN A 280 -17.17 40.52 -18.35
C ASN A 280 -16.62 41.87 -18.90
N GLU A 281 -15.31 42.04 -18.92
CA GLU A 281 -14.69 43.23 -19.52
C GLU A 281 -15.01 43.35 -21.01
N GLN A 282 -14.94 42.23 -21.73
CA GLN A 282 -15.30 42.23 -23.16
C GLN A 282 -16.77 42.60 -23.37
N GLU A 283 -17.69 42.07 -22.58
CA GLU A 283 -19.12 42.44 -22.62
C GLU A 283 -19.34 43.92 -22.31
N LEU A 284 -18.65 44.45 -21.27
CA LEU A 284 -18.73 45.87 -20.90
C LEU A 284 -18.20 46.77 -22.02
N LEU A 285 -17.07 46.39 -22.66
CA LEU A 285 -16.54 47.16 -23.79
C LEU A 285 -17.49 47.14 -24.97
N MET A 286 -18.09 45.99 -25.33
CA MET A 286 -19.08 45.89 -26.38
C MET A 286 -20.29 46.80 -26.10
N ARG A 287 -20.78 46.82 -24.87
CA ARG A 287 -21.88 47.71 -24.42
C ARG A 287 -21.48 49.17 -24.49
N ALA A 288 -20.28 49.52 -24.00
CA ALA A 288 -19.81 50.91 -24.01
C ALA A 288 -19.62 51.46 -25.43
N MET A 289 -19.14 50.63 -26.35
CA MET A 289 -18.98 51.00 -27.75
C MET A 289 -20.30 51.00 -28.54
N LYS A 290 -21.41 50.54 -27.98
CA LYS A 290 -22.71 50.38 -28.67
C LYS A 290 -22.60 49.54 -29.94
N VAL A 291 -21.76 48.50 -29.91
CA VAL A 291 -21.52 47.61 -31.05
C VAL A 291 -22.45 46.41 -30.98
N SER A 292 -23.25 46.24 -32.04
CA SER A 292 -24.01 45.01 -32.24
C SER A 292 -23.13 43.92 -32.82
N VAL A 293 -23.04 42.80 -32.14
CA VAL A 293 -22.28 41.62 -32.60
C VAL A 293 -23.23 40.42 -32.56
N SER A 294 -23.20 39.65 -33.65
CA SER A 294 -23.99 38.42 -33.75
C SER A 294 -23.14 37.30 -34.37
N ARG A 295 -23.45 36.09 -34.02
CA ARG A 295 -22.84 34.87 -34.57
C ARG A 295 -23.94 34.08 -35.27
N HIS A 296 -23.68 33.71 -36.52
CA HIS A 296 -24.64 32.96 -37.33
C HIS A 296 -24.05 31.60 -37.78
N LEU A 297 -24.93 30.62 -37.94
CA LEU A 297 -24.59 29.46 -38.77
C LEU A 297 -24.59 29.90 -40.24
N VAL A 298 -23.69 29.33 -41.01
CA VAL A 298 -23.68 29.51 -42.48
C VAL A 298 -24.53 28.38 -43.05
N ASP A 299 -25.86 28.48 -42.80
CA ASP A 299 -26.90 27.64 -43.36
C ASP A 299 -27.77 28.42 -44.34
N GLU A 300 -28.79 27.82 -44.93
CA GLU A 300 -29.73 28.46 -45.87
C GLU A 300 -30.42 29.67 -45.33
N HIS A 301 -30.53 29.81 -43.99
CA HIS A 301 -31.28 30.82 -43.28
C HIS A 301 -30.39 31.79 -42.50
N PHE A 302 -29.06 31.64 -42.49
CA PHE A 302 -28.15 32.41 -41.63
C PHE A 302 -28.62 32.46 -40.18
N THR A 303 -28.92 31.26 -39.66
CA THR A 303 -29.50 31.14 -38.31
C THR A 303 -28.64 31.80 -37.25
N VAL A 304 -29.21 32.72 -36.50
CA VAL A 304 -28.55 33.41 -35.40
C VAL A 304 -28.38 32.41 -34.26
N ILE A 305 -27.14 32.12 -33.88
CA ILE A 305 -26.83 31.29 -32.69
C ILE A 305 -26.54 32.12 -31.44
N TRP A 306 -26.12 33.36 -31.65
CA TRP A 306 -25.87 34.29 -30.54
C TRP A 306 -25.86 35.73 -31.07
N ALA A 307 -26.38 36.64 -30.27
CA ALA A 307 -26.26 38.07 -30.46
C ALA A 307 -26.15 38.75 -29.09
N ASN A 308 -25.46 39.88 -29.00
CA ASN A 308 -25.51 40.73 -27.82
C ASN A 308 -26.80 41.57 -27.76
N ASP A 309 -27.07 42.20 -26.61
CA ASP A 309 -28.29 43.00 -26.36
C ASP A 309 -28.32 44.35 -27.06
N PHE A 310 -27.55 44.55 -28.15
CA PHE A 310 -27.55 45.78 -28.96
C PHE A 310 -28.05 45.56 -30.35
#